data_d40dbbf23f3f1b29cd7fcb99d99a60ec
#
_entry.id   d40dbbf23f3f1b29cd7fcb99d99a60ec
#
_cell.length_a   1.000
_cell.length_b   1.000
_cell.length_c   1.000
_cell.angle_alpha   90.00
_cell.angle_beta   90.00
_cell.angle_gamma   90.00
#
_symmetry.space_group_name_H-M   'P 1'
#
loop_
_entity.id
_entity.type
_entity.pdbx_description
1 polymer ?
#
loop_
_entity_poly.entity_id
_entity_poly.type
_entity_poly.pdbx_seq_one_letter_code
_entity_poly.pdbx_strand_id
1 'polypeptide(L)'
;MKPPSLLVQSVVQWLVHGARNAPLSQEVLTELCERLTAAGLPLWRVTVFVRTLHPEIVGRRFVWHPETGTVVTDGSFELLERQSFLDSPMVHVSNTGESFRRRLADPDCVMDYPVLHDLRDEGVTDYVVAPLHFSGGEVHFSSWATRQPGGFTDAEIEAIQSLIAPLARVAEIRAWYRVAGNLLTTYVGKDAGERVLAGHIRRGDTEAIHAAIWLSDMRGFTTLADTLPPQDLVDLLNRYFDCQVPAIIEHGGEVLKYMGDGLLAIFPIGAERDFSTICAAALEAGRAARDQIAALAASDGNGSGLRFGLALHVGDVLFGNIGSGNRLDFTCIGPAVNLAARLEKLAGRLGRTILASEDFVDHCGDGGLQPIGRFAVAGFAAEQMVYGLADEGKDAL
;
A
#
# COMPACT_ATOMS: atom_id res chain seq x y z
N MET A 1 -45.91 -11.34 6.06
CA MET A 1 -44.56 -11.66 5.63
C MET A 1 -44.51 -11.59 4.11
N LYS A 2 -43.55 -10.87 3.52
CA LYS A 2 -43.35 -10.86 2.07
C LYS A 2 -42.87 -12.25 1.64
N PRO A 3 -43.28 -12.76 0.46
CA PRO A 3 -42.77 -14.03 -0.03
C PRO A 3 -41.22 -13.94 -0.24
N PRO A 4 -40.47 -15.03 -0.02
CA PRO A 4 -39.00 -15.06 -0.11
C PRO A 4 -38.45 -14.46 -1.41
N SER A 5 -39.11 -14.67 -2.54
CA SER A 5 -38.75 -14.09 -3.84
C SER A 5 -38.76 -12.55 -3.87
N LEU A 6 -39.69 -11.90 -3.17
CA LEU A 6 -39.77 -10.43 -3.08
C LEU A 6 -38.66 -9.85 -2.19
N LEU A 7 -38.23 -10.58 -1.17
CA LEU A 7 -37.12 -10.17 -0.32
C LEU A 7 -35.79 -10.26 -1.07
N VAL A 8 -35.55 -11.35 -1.80
CA VAL A 8 -34.36 -11.50 -2.65
C VAL A 8 -34.31 -10.42 -3.73
N GLN A 9 -35.44 -10.09 -4.38
CA GLN A 9 -35.52 -8.98 -5.34
C GLN A 9 -35.13 -7.64 -4.71
N SER A 10 -35.49 -7.40 -3.45
CA SER A 10 -35.07 -6.18 -2.75
C SER A 10 -33.56 -6.11 -2.53
N VAL A 11 -32.90 -7.26 -2.32
CA VAL A 11 -31.43 -7.34 -2.22
C VAL A 11 -30.78 -7.10 -3.58
N VAL A 12 -31.31 -7.68 -4.65
CA VAL A 12 -30.86 -7.40 -6.03
C VAL A 12 -30.94 -5.90 -6.32
N GLN A 13 -32.07 -5.26 -6.01
CA GLN A 13 -32.23 -3.82 -6.22
C GLN A 13 -31.25 -3.00 -5.37
N TRP A 14 -30.99 -3.39 -4.13
CA TRP A 14 -29.99 -2.73 -3.28
C TRP A 14 -28.58 -2.82 -3.90
N LEU A 15 -28.17 -3.98 -4.43
CA LEU A 15 -26.92 -4.11 -5.17
C LEU A 15 -26.90 -3.26 -6.45
N VAL A 16 -27.98 -3.28 -7.25
CA VAL A 16 -28.11 -2.45 -8.47
C VAL A 16 -27.96 -0.96 -8.16
N HIS A 17 -28.45 -0.50 -7.01
CA HIS A 17 -28.25 0.88 -6.55
C HIS A 17 -26.90 1.13 -5.89
N GLY A 18 -25.95 0.19 -6.00
CA GLY A 18 -24.54 0.33 -5.60
C GLY A 18 -24.27 0.12 -4.11
N ALA A 19 -25.18 -0.56 -3.39
CA ALA A 19 -25.01 -0.86 -1.96
C ALA A 19 -24.61 0.36 -1.12
N ARG A 20 -25.31 1.50 -1.30
CA ARG A 20 -24.90 2.84 -0.85
C ARG A 20 -24.65 2.97 0.66
N ASN A 21 -25.32 2.15 1.49
CA ASN A 21 -25.20 2.21 2.95
C ASN A 21 -24.02 1.37 3.49
N ALA A 22 -23.25 0.72 2.60
CA ALA A 22 -22.10 -0.07 2.94
C ALA A 22 -20.85 0.51 2.25
N PRO A 23 -20.16 1.50 2.86
CA PRO A 23 -19.03 2.20 2.23
C PRO A 23 -17.82 1.31 2.00
N LEU A 24 -17.59 0.30 2.84
CA LEU A 24 -16.48 -0.65 2.71
C LEU A 24 -16.93 -1.95 2.01
N SER A 25 -16.02 -2.59 1.27
CA SER A 25 -16.32 -3.86 0.58
C SER A 25 -16.74 -4.99 1.52
N GLN A 26 -16.15 -5.04 2.72
CA GLN A 26 -16.51 -6.02 3.75
C GLN A 26 -17.93 -5.79 4.28
N GLU A 27 -18.35 -4.53 4.41
CA GLU A 27 -19.71 -4.19 4.82
C GLU A 27 -20.73 -4.56 3.76
N VAL A 28 -20.37 -4.42 2.47
CA VAL A 28 -21.23 -4.90 1.38
C VAL A 28 -21.51 -6.38 1.50
N LEU A 29 -20.47 -7.20 1.75
CA LEU A 29 -20.65 -8.65 1.89
C LEU A 29 -21.42 -9.00 3.15
N THR A 30 -21.13 -8.35 4.27
CA THR A 30 -21.86 -8.56 5.53
C THR A 30 -23.34 -8.26 5.34
N GLU A 31 -23.67 -7.06 4.88
CA GLU A 31 -25.08 -6.65 4.70
C GLU A 31 -25.80 -7.49 3.63
N LEU A 32 -25.12 -7.89 2.57
CA LEU A 32 -25.64 -8.83 1.57
C LEU A 32 -26.08 -10.14 2.25
N CYS A 33 -25.17 -10.77 2.98
CA CYS A 33 -25.43 -12.07 3.62
C CYS A 33 -26.48 -11.98 4.71
N GLU A 34 -26.51 -10.94 5.53
CA GLU A 34 -27.52 -10.69 6.55
C GLU A 34 -28.91 -10.51 5.93
N ARG A 35 -29.03 -9.72 4.87
CA ARG A 35 -30.29 -9.53 4.13
C ARG A 35 -30.79 -10.83 3.51
N LEU A 36 -29.89 -11.64 2.95
CA LEU A 36 -30.22 -12.93 2.36
C LEU A 36 -30.65 -13.95 3.40
N THR A 37 -29.95 -13.99 4.53
CA THR A 37 -30.33 -14.84 5.67
C THR A 37 -31.69 -14.43 6.22
N ALA A 38 -31.95 -13.13 6.37
CA ALA A 38 -33.26 -12.60 6.77
C ALA A 38 -34.35 -12.90 5.72
N ALA A 39 -33.98 -13.07 4.45
CA ALA A 39 -34.89 -13.51 3.37
C ALA A 39 -35.12 -15.03 3.37
N GLY A 40 -34.42 -15.77 4.23
CA GLY A 40 -34.58 -17.22 4.39
C GLY A 40 -33.58 -18.07 3.62
N LEU A 41 -32.53 -17.47 3.00
CA LEU A 41 -31.44 -18.26 2.43
C LEU A 41 -30.59 -18.87 3.56
N PRO A 42 -30.37 -20.18 3.57
CA PRO A 42 -29.65 -20.89 4.63
C PRO A 42 -28.13 -20.81 4.42
N LEU A 43 -27.57 -19.60 4.47
CA LEU A 43 -26.15 -19.38 4.25
C LEU A 43 -25.34 -19.75 5.49
N TRP A 44 -24.27 -20.52 5.29
CA TRP A 44 -23.28 -20.82 6.32
C TRP A 44 -21.94 -20.10 6.10
N ARG A 45 -21.47 -20.08 4.85
CA ARG A 45 -20.25 -19.34 4.46
C ARG A 45 -20.40 -18.76 3.06
N VAL A 46 -20.04 -17.50 2.92
CA VAL A 46 -19.94 -16.85 1.59
C VAL A 46 -18.55 -16.27 1.45
N THR A 47 -17.90 -16.58 0.34
CA THR A 47 -16.57 -16.04 0.02
C THR A 47 -16.63 -15.24 -1.28
N VAL A 48 -15.98 -14.09 -1.30
CA VAL A 48 -15.75 -13.32 -2.52
C VAL A 48 -14.25 -13.09 -2.63
N PHE A 49 -13.67 -13.41 -3.78
CA PHE A 49 -12.28 -13.11 -4.08
C PHE A 49 -12.21 -12.20 -5.30
N VAL A 50 -11.46 -11.10 -5.13
CA VAL A 50 -11.25 -10.12 -6.19
C VAL A 50 -9.76 -9.85 -6.33
N ARG A 51 -9.22 -10.03 -7.53
CA ARG A 51 -7.84 -9.65 -7.86
C ARG A 51 -7.70 -8.13 -7.79
N THR A 52 -6.48 -7.66 -7.53
CA THR A 52 -6.17 -6.23 -7.47
C THR A 52 -4.86 -5.94 -8.18
N LEU A 53 -4.63 -4.70 -8.57
CA LEU A 53 -3.32 -4.22 -9.01
C LEU A 53 -2.62 -3.63 -7.79
N HIS A 54 -1.65 -4.37 -7.27
CA HIS A 54 -0.84 -3.98 -6.13
C HIS A 54 0.53 -4.66 -6.23
N PRO A 55 1.65 -4.01 -5.81
CA PRO A 55 2.99 -4.59 -5.94
C PRO A 55 3.19 -5.91 -5.18
N GLU A 56 2.53 -6.08 -4.03
CA GLU A 56 2.80 -7.18 -3.09
C GLU A 56 1.65 -8.21 -2.99
N ILE A 57 0.44 -7.86 -3.40
CA ILE A 57 -0.73 -8.73 -3.26
C ILE A 57 -1.44 -8.95 -4.60
N VAL A 58 -1.86 -10.19 -4.83
CA VAL A 58 -2.61 -10.58 -6.04
C VAL A 58 -4.09 -10.27 -5.95
N GLY A 59 -4.64 -10.19 -4.73
CA GLY A 59 -6.06 -9.96 -4.53
C GLY A 59 -6.48 -10.02 -3.08
N ARG A 60 -7.77 -9.80 -2.86
CA ARG A 60 -8.40 -9.86 -1.53
C ARG A 60 -9.49 -10.89 -1.48
N ARG A 61 -9.50 -11.64 -0.37
CA ARG A 61 -10.50 -12.60 -0.03
C ARG A 61 -11.36 -12.05 1.10
N PHE A 62 -12.66 -11.99 0.88
CA PHE A 62 -13.68 -11.63 1.86
C PHE A 62 -14.44 -12.91 2.21
N VAL A 63 -14.46 -13.30 3.47
CA VAL A 63 -15.15 -14.50 3.95
C VAL A 63 -16.14 -14.09 5.02
N TRP A 64 -17.42 -14.33 4.75
CA TRP A 64 -18.49 -14.10 5.70
C TRP A 64 -18.96 -15.40 6.36
N HIS A 65 -19.19 -15.34 7.64
CA HIS A 65 -19.87 -16.33 8.45
C HIS A 65 -20.93 -15.67 9.33
N PRO A 66 -22.04 -16.37 9.66
CA PRO A 66 -23.10 -15.80 10.50
C PRO A 66 -22.63 -15.42 11.91
N GLU A 67 -21.61 -16.10 12.44
CA GLU A 67 -21.10 -15.88 13.81
C GLU A 67 -20.05 -14.77 13.89
N THR A 68 -19.24 -14.61 12.86
CA THR A 68 -18.06 -13.72 12.88
C THR A 68 -18.16 -12.51 11.95
N GLY A 69 -19.21 -12.44 11.12
CA GLY A 69 -19.31 -11.44 10.06
C GLY A 69 -18.27 -11.67 8.96
N THR A 70 -17.85 -10.60 8.31
CA THR A 70 -16.88 -10.66 7.19
C THR A 70 -15.45 -10.44 7.67
N VAL A 71 -14.59 -11.42 7.43
CA VAL A 71 -13.14 -11.35 7.60
C VAL A 71 -12.48 -11.09 6.25
N VAL A 72 -11.51 -10.18 6.21
CA VAL A 72 -10.75 -9.83 5.00
C VAL A 72 -9.32 -10.33 5.12
N THR A 73 -8.81 -11.00 4.08
CA THR A 73 -7.42 -11.43 4.00
C THR A 73 -6.82 -11.05 2.66
N ASP A 74 -5.61 -10.51 2.68
CA ASP A 74 -4.84 -10.23 1.49
C ASP A 74 -4.11 -11.51 1.02
N GLY A 75 -4.15 -11.78 -0.28
CA GLY A 75 -3.43 -12.89 -0.90
C GLY A 75 -2.12 -12.38 -1.51
N SER A 76 -0.97 -12.94 -1.10
CA SER A 76 0.30 -12.68 -1.76
C SER A 76 0.37 -13.36 -3.13
N PHE A 77 1.33 -12.96 -3.97
CA PHE A 77 1.54 -13.61 -5.28
C PHE A 77 1.87 -15.11 -5.16
N GLU A 78 2.49 -15.53 -4.05
CA GLU A 78 2.76 -16.93 -3.75
C GLU A 78 1.48 -17.79 -3.65
N LEU A 79 0.33 -17.17 -3.36
CA LEU A 79 -0.96 -17.87 -3.34
C LEU A 79 -1.25 -18.56 -4.69
N LEU A 80 -0.89 -17.91 -5.81
CA LEU A 80 -1.12 -18.44 -7.14
C LEU A 80 -0.29 -19.68 -7.46
N GLU A 81 0.82 -19.89 -6.75
CA GLU A 81 1.75 -21.01 -6.92
C GLU A 81 1.44 -22.16 -5.95
N ARG A 82 0.63 -21.91 -4.93
CA ARG A 82 0.27 -22.94 -3.96
C ARG A 82 -0.59 -24.02 -4.59
N GLN A 83 -0.20 -25.28 -4.41
CA GLN A 83 -0.93 -26.44 -4.93
C GLN A 83 -2.39 -26.44 -4.47
N SER A 84 -2.68 -26.05 -3.23
CA SER A 84 -4.05 -25.95 -2.70
C SER A 84 -4.94 -24.93 -3.43
N PHE A 85 -4.32 -23.90 -4.05
CA PHE A 85 -5.04 -22.94 -4.88
C PHE A 85 -5.20 -23.51 -6.30
N LEU A 86 -4.15 -24.08 -6.89
CA LEU A 86 -4.18 -24.66 -8.23
C LEU A 86 -5.17 -25.83 -8.33
N ASP A 87 -5.24 -26.65 -7.28
CA ASP A 87 -6.21 -27.76 -7.15
C ASP A 87 -7.50 -27.27 -6.46
N SER A 88 -8.08 -26.18 -6.94
CA SER A 88 -9.31 -25.63 -6.38
C SER A 88 -10.37 -25.37 -7.45
N PRO A 89 -11.67 -25.48 -7.12
CA PRO A 89 -12.76 -25.16 -8.05
C PRO A 89 -12.74 -23.67 -8.44
N MET A 90 -12.06 -22.81 -7.69
CA MET A 90 -11.91 -21.38 -8.01
C MET A 90 -11.09 -21.19 -9.29
N VAL A 91 -10.01 -21.96 -9.46
CA VAL A 91 -9.19 -21.93 -10.69
C VAL A 91 -10.00 -22.42 -11.89
N HIS A 92 -10.78 -23.51 -11.73
CA HIS A 92 -11.69 -23.99 -12.75
C HIS A 92 -12.66 -22.89 -13.21
N VAL A 93 -13.37 -22.26 -12.26
CA VAL A 93 -14.34 -21.18 -12.54
C VAL A 93 -13.66 -19.95 -13.17
N SER A 94 -12.47 -19.58 -12.72
CA SER A 94 -11.73 -18.46 -13.30
C SER A 94 -11.28 -18.71 -14.74
N ASN A 95 -10.98 -19.97 -15.10
CA ASN A 95 -10.50 -20.33 -16.42
C ASN A 95 -11.65 -20.58 -17.43
N THR A 96 -12.76 -21.17 -16.96
CA THR A 96 -13.88 -21.53 -17.82
C THR A 96 -14.98 -20.46 -17.88
N GLY A 97 -15.09 -19.63 -16.84
CA GLY A 97 -16.23 -18.72 -16.64
C GLY A 97 -17.55 -19.44 -16.32
N GLU A 98 -17.50 -20.75 -16.04
CA GLU A 98 -18.69 -21.55 -15.72
C GLU A 98 -18.82 -21.73 -14.21
N SER A 99 -20.07 -21.82 -13.72
CA SER A 99 -20.34 -22.10 -12.31
C SER A 99 -20.04 -23.55 -11.97
N PHE A 100 -19.56 -23.77 -10.76
CA PHE A 100 -19.28 -25.10 -10.20
C PHE A 100 -20.20 -25.38 -9.02
N ARG A 101 -20.76 -26.59 -8.91
CA ARG A 101 -21.58 -27.01 -7.77
C ARG A 101 -21.27 -28.45 -7.37
N ARG A 102 -21.22 -28.71 -6.05
CA ARG A 102 -21.15 -30.06 -5.47
C ARG A 102 -22.10 -30.17 -4.27
N ARG A 103 -23.00 -31.15 -4.36
CA ARG A 103 -23.89 -31.53 -3.24
C ARG A 103 -23.13 -32.50 -2.32
N LEU A 104 -22.45 -31.98 -1.29
CA LEU A 104 -21.56 -32.75 -0.43
C LEU A 104 -22.32 -33.75 0.48
N ALA A 105 -23.61 -33.53 0.70
CA ALA A 105 -24.48 -34.48 1.41
C ALA A 105 -24.84 -35.72 0.58
N ASP A 106 -24.62 -35.69 -0.73
CA ASP A 106 -24.87 -36.85 -1.59
C ASP A 106 -23.72 -37.86 -1.42
N PRO A 107 -24.02 -39.14 -1.06
CA PRO A 107 -23.00 -40.17 -0.94
C PRO A 107 -22.18 -40.39 -2.23
N ASP A 108 -22.80 -40.17 -3.39
CA ASP A 108 -22.20 -40.35 -4.71
C ASP A 108 -21.53 -39.07 -5.24
N CYS A 109 -21.40 -38.03 -4.40
CA CYS A 109 -20.78 -36.76 -4.76
C CYS A 109 -19.31 -36.95 -5.18
N VAL A 110 -18.97 -36.45 -6.38
CA VAL A 110 -17.59 -36.45 -6.85
C VAL A 110 -16.77 -35.46 -6.04
N MET A 111 -15.73 -35.94 -5.37
CA MET A 111 -14.83 -35.17 -4.50
C MET A 111 -13.54 -34.87 -5.25
N ASP A 112 -13.67 -34.15 -6.37
CA ASP A 112 -12.60 -33.86 -7.34
C ASP A 112 -11.63 -32.77 -6.89
N TYR A 113 -11.89 -32.11 -5.76
CA TYR A 113 -11.01 -31.08 -5.18
C TYR A 113 -10.80 -31.28 -3.68
N PRO A 114 -9.56 -31.09 -3.15
CA PRO A 114 -9.26 -31.27 -1.73
C PRO A 114 -10.17 -30.44 -0.81
N VAL A 115 -10.48 -29.19 -1.16
CA VAL A 115 -11.34 -28.30 -0.37
C VAL A 115 -12.76 -28.86 -0.11
N LEU A 116 -13.25 -29.77 -0.95
CA LEU A 116 -14.56 -30.38 -0.77
C LEU A 116 -14.59 -31.34 0.42
N HIS A 117 -13.46 -32.03 0.68
CA HIS A 117 -13.31 -32.88 1.85
C HIS A 117 -13.35 -32.04 3.13
N ASP A 118 -12.57 -30.95 3.17
CA ASP A 118 -12.56 -30.03 4.32
C ASP A 118 -13.96 -29.48 4.59
N LEU A 119 -14.65 -29.02 3.53
CA LEU A 119 -16.01 -28.50 3.64
C LEU A 119 -17.00 -29.53 4.16
N ARG A 120 -16.90 -30.78 3.69
CA ARG A 120 -17.78 -31.86 4.15
C ARG A 120 -17.51 -32.18 5.62
N ASP A 121 -16.25 -32.20 6.04
CA ASP A 121 -15.86 -32.44 7.43
C ASP A 121 -16.33 -31.30 8.37
N GLU A 122 -16.41 -30.07 7.82
CA GLU A 122 -17.04 -28.91 8.48
C GLU A 122 -18.59 -28.98 8.49
N GLY A 123 -19.20 -30.02 7.90
CA GLY A 123 -20.64 -30.22 7.88
C GLY A 123 -21.37 -29.45 6.77
N VAL A 124 -20.66 -28.97 5.75
CA VAL A 124 -21.29 -28.36 4.57
C VAL A 124 -22.00 -29.43 3.76
N THR A 125 -23.24 -29.14 3.38
CA THR A 125 -24.10 -30.08 2.62
C THR A 125 -24.15 -29.74 1.14
N ASP A 126 -23.93 -28.48 0.76
CA ASP A 126 -23.90 -28.02 -0.63
C ASP A 126 -22.95 -26.84 -0.80
N TYR A 127 -22.20 -26.84 -1.89
CA TYR A 127 -21.19 -25.85 -2.21
C TYR A 127 -21.29 -25.41 -3.66
N VAL A 128 -21.37 -24.09 -3.87
CA VAL A 128 -21.47 -23.46 -5.18
C VAL A 128 -20.35 -22.46 -5.34
N VAL A 129 -19.65 -22.46 -6.48
CA VAL A 129 -18.73 -21.39 -6.90
C VAL A 129 -19.28 -20.77 -8.16
N ALA A 130 -19.43 -19.47 -8.17
CA ALA A 130 -19.98 -18.72 -9.29
C ALA A 130 -18.99 -17.64 -9.77
N PRO A 131 -18.86 -17.46 -11.10
CA PRO A 131 -18.00 -16.45 -11.67
C PRO A 131 -18.56 -15.05 -11.46
N LEU A 132 -17.67 -14.11 -11.17
CA LEU A 132 -17.95 -12.68 -11.15
C LEU A 132 -17.27 -12.06 -12.38
N HIS A 133 -18.01 -11.92 -13.46
CA HIS A 133 -17.51 -11.33 -14.71
C HIS A 133 -17.40 -9.81 -14.58
N PHE A 134 -16.21 -9.27 -14.71
CA PHE A 134 -15.96 -7.83 -14.76
C PHE A 134 -16.02 -7.34 -16.22
N SER A 135 -16.27 -6.05 -16.40
CA SER A 135 -16.38 -5.44 -17.73
C SER A 135 -15.07 -5.43 -18.52
N GLY A 136 -13.94 -5.50 -17.84
CA GLY A 136 -12.60 -5.61 -18.42
C GLY A 136 -12.27 -7.00 -18.99
N GLY A 137 -13.16 -7.99 -18.79
CA GLY A 137 -12.97 -9.38 -19.23
C GLY A 137 -12.36 -10.28 -18.16
N GLU A 138 -11.96 -9.75 -17.01
CA GLU A 138 -11.46 -10.55 -15.88
C GLU A 138 -12.61 -11.35 -15.25
N VAL A 139 -12.30 -12.59 -14.86
CA VAL A 139 -13.21 -13.46 -14.14
C VAL A 139 -12.69 -13.63 -12.71
N HIS A 140 -13.47 -13.15 -11.77
CA HIS A 140 -13.31 -13.38 -10.35
C HIS A 140 -14.33 -14.42 -9.88
N PHE A 141 -14.41 -14.71 -8.59
CA PHE A 141 -15.36 -15.70 -8.12
C PHE A 141 -16.00 -15.35 -6.78
N SER A 142 -17.18 -15.91 -6.58
CA SER A 142 -17.83 -16.02 -5.27
C SER A 142 -18.14 -17.48 -4.98
N SER A 143 -18.08 -17.87 -3.70
CA SER A 143 -18.52 -19.19 -3.28
C SER A 143 -19.57 -19.12 -2.19
N TRP A 144 -20.50 -20.07 -2.22
CA TRP A 144 -21.69 -20.11 -1.38
C TRP A 144 -21.82 -21.50 -0.78
N ALA A 145 -21.90 -21.59 0.53
CA ALA A 145 -21.97 -22.85 1.27
C ALA A 145 -23.14 -22.84 2.23
N THR A 146 -23.79 -24.00 2.37
CA THR A 146 -24.86 -24.23 3.34
C THR A 146 -24.63 -25.51 4.13
N ARG A 147 -25.17 -25.56 5.35
CA ARG A 147 -25.29 -26.76 6.19
C ARG A 147 -26.73 -27.27 6.26
N GLN A 148 -27.65 -26.69 5.46
CA GLN A 148 -29.04 -27.14 5.42
C GLN A 148 -29.11 -28.60 4.97
N PRO A 149 -29.85 -29.50 5.68
CA PRO A 149 -30.07 -30.84 5.19
C PRO A 149 -30.66 -30.87 3.78
N GLY A 150 -30.02 -31.64 2.89
CA GLY A 150 -30.40 -31.72 1.47
C GLY A 150 -29.81 -30.65 0.56
N GLY A 151 -29.03 -29.68 1.13
CA GLY A 151 -28.39 -28.62 0.36
C GLY A 151 -29.34 -27.49 -0.04
N PHE A 152 -28.92 -26.66 -0.98
CA PHE A 152 -29.73 -25.58 -1.57
C PHE A 152 -30.82 -26.17 -2.46
N THR A 153 -32.03 -25.68 -2.33
CA THR A 153 -33.13 -25.94 -3.27
C THR A 153 -32.90 -25.23 -4.60
N ASP A 154 -33.60 -25.64 -5.65
CA ASP A 154 -33.48 -25.00 -6.96
C ASP A 154 -33.88 -23.50 -6.92
N ALA A 155 -34.88 -23.14 -6.12
CA ALA A 155 -35.29 -21.77 -5.91
C ALA A 155 -34.21 -20.92 -5.18
N GLU A 156 -33.48 -21.51 -4.26
CA GLU A 156 -32.34 -20.83 -3.59
C GLU A 156 -31.13 -20.67 -4.51
N ILE A 157 -30.89 -21.65 -5.39
CA ILE A 157 -29.88 -21.53 -6.46
C ILE A 157 -30.24 -20.43 -7.46
N GLU A 158 -31.49 -20.36 -7.92
CA GLU A 158 -31.97 -19.27 -8.77
C GLU A 158 -31.81 -17.90 -8.08
N ALA A 159 -32.11 -17.83 -6.78
CA ALA A 159 -31.91 -16.64 -5.99
C ALA A 159 -30.41 -16.23 -5.96
N ILE A 160 -29.48 -17.16 -5.71
CA ILE A 160 -28.05 -16.91 -5.73
C ILE A 160 -27.62 -16.44 -7.13
N GLN A 161 -28.05 -17.12 -8.19
CA GLN A 161 -27.73 -16.76 -9.58
C GLN A 161 -28.18 -15.35 -9.95
N SER A 162 -29.36 -14.92 -9.46
CA SER A 162 -29.88 -13.57 -9.69
C SER A 162 -29.03 -12.45 -9.06
N LEU A 163 -28.21 -12.79 -8.04
CA LEU A 163 -27.34 -11.86 -7.34
C LEU A 163 -25.96 -11.71 -7.99
N ILE A 164 -25.52 -12.71 -8.77
CA ILE A 164 -24.14 -12.77 -9.26
C ILE A 164 -23.77 -11.57 -10.13
N ALA A 165 -24.58 -11.21 -11.10
CA ALA A 165 -24.30 -10.07 -11.98
C ALA A 165 -24.34 -8.71 -11.24
N PRO A 166 -25.34 -8.38 -10.40
CA PRO A 166 -25.32 -7.18 -9.59
C PRO A 166 -24.15 -7.12 -8.59
N LEU A 167 -23.82 -8.26 -7.95
CA LEU A 167 -22.67 -8.36 -7.04
C LEU A 167 -21.37 -8.11 -7.79
N ALA A 168 -21.20 -8.68 -8.99
CA ALA A 168 -20.03 -8.46 -9.82
C ALA A 168 -19.85 -6.97 -10.13
N ARG A 169 -20.92 -6.23 -10.47
CA ARG A 169 -20.83 -4.78 -10.73
C ARG A 169 -20.41 -3.98 -9.50
N VAL A 170 -20.98 -4.28 -8.32
CA VAL A 170 -20.58 -3.61 -7.08
C VAL A 170 -19.13 -3.93 -6.73
N ALA A 171 -18.74 -5.22 -6.83
CA ALA A 171 -17.38 -5.67 -6.56
C ALA A 171 -16.37 -4.99 -7.51
N GLU A 172 -16.70 -4.87 -8.80
CA GLU A 172 -15.87 -4.23 -9.81
C GLU A 172 -15.65 -2.74 -9.49
N ILE A 173 -16.71 -1.98 -9.24
CA ILE A 173 -16.60 -0.56 -8.90
C ILE A 173 -15.72 -0.38 -7.66
N ARG A 174 -15.95 -1.18 -6.61
CA ARG A 174 -15.16 -1.13 -5.37
C ARG A 174 -13.70 -1.54 -5.59
N ALA A 175 -13.45 -2.51 -6.45
CA ALA A 175 -12.10 -2.92 -6.81
C ALA A 175 -11.35 -1.80 -7.52
N TRP A 176 -11.97 -1.14 -8.50
CA TRP A 176 -11.35 -0.04 -9.23
C TRP A 176 -11.05 1.19 -8.35
N TYR A 177 -11.95 1.54 -7.42
CA TYR A 177 -11.65 2.60 -6.44
C TYR A 177 -10.43 2.26 -5.59
N ARG A 178 -10.33 1.00 -5.17
CA ARG A 178 -9.17 0.53 -4.39
C ARG A 178 -7.90 0.50 -5.22
N VAL A 179 -7.98 0.01 -6.45
CA VAL A 179 -6.85 0.01 -7.39
C VAL A 179 -6.34 1.44 -7.62
N ALA A 180 -7.25 2.39 -7.87
CA ALA A 180 -6.87 3.79 -8.02
C ALA A 180 -6.16 4.33 -6.75
N GLY A 181 -6.70 4.04 -5.56
CA GLY A 181 -6.06 4.40 -4.28
C GLY A 181 -4.68 3.77 -4.11
N ASN A 182 -4.58 2.47 -4.34
CA ASN A 182 -3.31 1.75 -4.22
C ASN A 182 -2.25 2.29 -5.19
N LEU A 183 -2.60 2.49 -6.47
CA LEU A 183 -1.67 3.02 -7.46
C LEU A 183 -1.21 4.42 -7.09
N LEU A 184 -2.13 5.30 -6.70
CA LEU A 184 -1.76 6.64 -6.26
C LEU A 184 -0.84 6.61 -5.03
N THR A 185 -1.20 5.84 -4.00
CA THR A 185 -0.36 5.70 -2.80
C THR A 185 1.03 5.13 -3.13
N THR A 186 1.09 4.13 -4.00
CA THR A 186 2.36 3.48 -4.37
C THR A 186 3.27 4.40 -5.19
N TYR A 187 2.71 5.17 -6.14
CA TYR A 187 3.51 5.93 -7.09
C TYR A 187 3.69 7.41 -6.74
N VAL A 188 2.79 8.00 -5.97
CA VAL A 188 2.87 9.43 -5.61
C VAL A 188 2.88 9.71 -4.11
N GLY A 189 2.81 8.66 -3.27
CA GLY A 189 2.76 8.78 -1.81
C GLY A 189 1.32 8.82 -1.27
N LYS A 190 1.17 8.60 0.03
CA LYS A 190 -0.13 8.46 0.68
C LYS A 190 -0.92 9.76 0.68
N ASP A 191 -0.36 10.84 1.23
CA ASP A 191 -1.05 12.14 1.34
C ASP A 191 -1.36 12.72 -0.04
N ALA A 192 -0.40 12.64 -0.96
CA ALA A 192 -0.58 13.05 -2.34
C ALA A 192 -1.70 12.25 -3.02
N GLY A 193 -1.73 10.94 -2.86
CA GLY A 193 -2.75 10.05 -3.41
C GLY A 193 -4.15 10.35 -2.87
N GLU A 194 -4.28 10.56 -1.56
CA GLU A 194 -5.55 10.92 -0.92
C GLU A 194 -6.07 12.28 -1.41
N ARG A 195 -5.20 13.29 -1.54
CA ARG A 195 -5.55 14.62 -2.07
C ARG A 195 -6.01 14.55 -3.53
N VAL A 196 -5.32 13.78 -4.36
CA VAL A 196 -5.70 13.56 -5.77
C VAL A 196 -7.08 12.89 -5.86
N LEU A 197 -7.35 11.86 -5.06
CA LEU A 197 -8.66 11.20 -4.99
C LEU A 197 -9.76 12.12 -4.45
N ALA A 198 -9.43 13.06 -3.57
CA ALA A 198 -10.34 14.08 -3.08
C ALA A 198 -10.63 15.19 -4.10
N GLY A 199 -9.98 15.17 -5.27
CA GLY A 199 -10.22 16.13 -6.36
C GLY A 199 -9.25 17.30 -6.41
N HIS A 200 -8.19 17.33 -5.61
CA HIS A 200 -7.11 18.32 -5.69
C HIS A 200 -6.15 17.96 -6.83
N ILE A 201 -6.59 18.17 -8.07
CA ILE A 201 -5.88 17.72 -9.28
C ILE A 201 -5.45 18.87 -10.21
N ARG A 202 -5.75 20.12 -9.85
CA ARG A 202 -5.43 21.25 -10.73
C ARG A 202 -3.96 21.62 -10.60
N ARG A 203 -3.36 21.96 -11.74
CA ARG A 203 -2.03 22.55 -11.76
C ARG A 203 -1.99 23.83 -10.94
N GLY A 204 -1.03 23.92 -10.02
CA GLY A 204 -0.88 25.07 -9.12
C GLY A 204 -1.71 24.96 -7.84
N ASP A 205 -2.50 23.92 -7.65
CA ASP A 205 -3.09 23.62 -6.33
C ASP A 205 -1.94 23.26 -5.39
N THR A 206 -1.48 24.26 -4.64
CA THR A 206 -0.38 24.14 -3.68
C THR A 206 -0.76 24.71 -2.35
N GLU A 207 -0.21 24.17 -1.29
CA GLU A 207 -0.36 24.63 0.08
C GLU A 207 1.00 24.99 0.64
N ALA A 208 1.08 26.10 1.36
CA ALA A 208 2.29 26.42 2.12
C ALA A 208 2.29 25.62 3.41
N ILE A 209 3.26 24.75 3.58
CA ILE A 209 3.46 23.97 4.80
C ILE A 209 4.84 24.21 5.38
N HIS A 210 4.95 24.07 6.70
CA HIS A 210 6.23 24.01 7.37
C HIS A 210 6.61 22.55 7.57
N ALA A 211 7.85 22.17 7.26
CA ALA A 211 8.26 20.77 7.32
C ALA A 211 9.75 20.62 7.64
N ALA A 212 10.10 19.51 8.30
CA ALA A 212 11.47 19.03 8.25
C ALA A 212 11.64 18.26 6.91
N ILE A 213 12.68 18.64 6.20
CA ILE A 213 13.01 18.16 4.86
C ILE A 213 14.14 17.15 5.00
N TRP A 214 13.92 15.96 4.43
CA TRP A 214 14.89 14.90 4.26
C TRP A 214 15.31 14.83 2.80
N LEU A 215 16.58 14.99 2.54
CA LEU A 215 17.14 14.72 1.23
C LEU A 215 18.37 13.83 1.38
N SER A 216 18.31 12.65 0.78
CA SER A 216 19.39 11.67 0.82
C SER A 216 19.82 11.25 -0.58
N ASP A 217 21.07 10.78 -0.69
CA ASP A 217 21.68 10.31 -1.94
C ASP A 217 22.71 9.21 -1.65
N MET A 218 22.86 8.23 -2.57
CA MET A 218 23.85 7.16 -2.42
C MET A 218 25.23 7.64 -2.82
N ARG A 219 26.23 7.35 -2.02
CA ARG A 219 27.61 7.71 -2.37
C ARG A 219 28.23 6.71 -3.33
N GLY A 220 28.81 7.24 -4.42
CA GLY A 220 29.49 6.42 -5.41
C GLY A 220 28.57 5.68 -6.38
N PHE A 221 27.29 6.03 -6.44
CA PHE A 221 26.32 5.38 -7.32
C PHE A 221 26.74 5.34 -8.77
N THR A 222 27.29 6.43 -9.33
CA THR A 222 27.78 6.46 -10.72
C THR A 222 28.78 5.35 -11.01
N THR A 223 29.72 5.12 -10.11
CA THR A 223 30.72 4.04 -10.25
C THR A 223 30.06 2.66 -10.18
N LEU A 224 29.08 2.48 -9.29
CA LEU A 224 28.32 1.23 -9.18
C LEU A 224 27.51 0.98 -10.46
N ALA A 225 26.85 2.02 -11.00
CA ALA A 225 26.08 1.92 -12.23
C ALA A 225 26.93 1.56 -13.45
N ASP A 226 28.20 1.96 -13.47
CA ASP A 226 29.14 1.61 -14.55
C ASP A 226 29.69 0.18 -14.41
N THR A 227 29.64 -0.41 -13.23
CA THR A 227 30.30 -1.69 -12.93
C THR A 227 29.37 -2.87 -12.71
N LEU A 228 28.16 -2.62 -12.20
CA LEU A 228 27.21 -3.68 -11.88
C LEU A 228 26.32 -4.04 -13.09
N PRO A 229 25.92 -5.30 -13.23
CA PRO A 229 24.82 -5.67 -14.12
C PRO A 229 23.54 -4.89 -13.78
N PRO A 230 22.71 -4.51 -14.79
CA PRO A 230 21.53 -3.68 -14.56
C PRO A 230 20.56 -4.23 -13.51
N GLN A 231 20.36 -5.56 -13.47
CA GLN A 231 19.45 -6.18 -12.50
C GLN A 231 20.02 -6.09 -11.08
N ASP A 232 21.30 -6.36 -10.90
CA ASP A 232 21.96 -6.28 -9.61
C ASP A 232 21.96 -4.84 -9.06
N LEU A 233 22.06 -3.85 -9.96
CA LEU A 233 21.96 -2.44 -9.59
C LEU A 233 20.56 -2.08 -9.10
N VAL A 234 19.50 -2.57 -9.76
CA VAL A 234 18.11 -2.36 -9.33
C VAL A 234 17.87 -3.04 -7.98
N ASP A 235 18.34 -4.28 -7.80
CA ASP A 235 18.19 -5.00 -6.55
C ASP A 235 18.94 -4.32 -5.40
N LEU A 236 20.13 -3.76 -5.67
CA LEU A 236 20.87 -2.95 -4.70
C LEU A 236 20.12 -1.67 -4.34
N LEU A 237 19.56 -0.95 -5.33
CA LEU A 237 18.76 0.25 -5.08
C LEU A 237 17.52 -0.05 -4.24
N ASN A 238 16.80 -1.13 -4.54
CA ASN A 238 15.63 -1.52 -3.77
C ASN A 238 16.01 -1.78 -2.31
N ARG A 239 17.04 -2.57 -2.06
CA ARG A 239 17.55 -2.84 -0.70
C ARG A 239 18.03 -1.58 0.02
N TYR A 240 18.63 -0.65 -0.71
CA TYR A 240 19.05 0.64 -0.17
C TYR A 240 17.87 1.52 0.24
N PHE A 241 16.81 1.57 -0.56
CA PHE A 241 15.58 2.29 -0.20
C PHE A 241 14.82 1.59 0.93
N ASP A 242 14.84 0.25 0.98
CA ASP A 242 14.25 -0.53 2.09
C ASP A 242 14.90 -0.23 3.45
N CYS A 243 16.13 0.27 3.47
CA CYS A 243 16.77 0.76 4.68
C CYS A 243 16.27 2.14 5.14
N GLN A 244 15.67 2.94 4.26
CA GLN A 244 15.29 4.33 4.55
C GLN A 244 13.78 4.50 4.69
N VAL A 245 13.01 3.96 3.74
CA VAL A 245 11.57 4.22 3.63
C VAL A 245 10.79 3.77 4.86
N PRO A 246 11.01 2.56 5.42
CA PRO A 246 10.34 2.16 6.65
C PRO A 246 10.67 3.11 7.82
N ALA A 247 11.94 3.48 7.98
CA ALA A 247 12.36 4.38 9.04
C ALA A 247 11.69 5.77 8.93
N ILE A 248 11.57 6.32 7.72
CA ILE A 248 10.87 7.57 7.46
C ILE A 248 9.39 7.46 7.85
N ILE A 249 8.70 6.41 7.39
CA ILE A 249 7.26 6.22 7.61
C ILE A 249 6.96 5.96 9.09
N GLU A 250 7.74 5.11 9.77
CA GLU A 250 7.57 4.78 11.18
C GLU A 250 7.72 6.01 12.10
N HIS A 251 8.55 6.98 11.67
CA HIS A 251 8.75 8.24 12.39
C HIS A 251 7.81 9.37 11.91
N GLY A 252 6.82 9.07 11.07
CA GLY A 252 5.78 10.00 10.64
C GLY A 252 6.16 10.91 9.48
N GLY A 253 7.21 10.55 8.73
CA GLY A 253 7.58 11.19 7.49
C GLY A 253 6.84 10.62 6.29
N GLU A 254 6.89 11.34 5.18
CA GLU A 254 6.32 10.97 3.89
C GLU A 254 7.39 11.05 2.80
N VAL A 255 7.54 9.96 2.04
CA VAL A 255 8.40 9.94 0.85
C VAL A 255 7.65 10.57 -0.31
N LEU A 256 8.21 11.65 -0.86
CA LEU A 256 7.60 12.36 -2.00
C LEU A 256 8.06 11.80 -3.34
N LYS A 257 9.34 11.50 -3.47
CA LYS A 257 9.86 10.90 -4.70
C LYS A 257 11.27 10.34 -4.57
N TYR A 258 11.55 9.40 -5.45
CA TYR A 258 12.90 8.94 -5.75
C TYR A 258 13.52 9.79 -6.87
N MET A 259 14.79 10.12 -6.77
CA MET A 259 15.53 10.95 -7.72
C MET A 259 16.80 10.22 -8.17
N GLY A 260 16.62 9.15 -8.96
CA GLY A 260 17.72 8.21 -9.26
C GLY A 260 18.06 7.39 -8.04
N ASP A 261 19.23 7.61 -7.47
CA ASP A 261 19.72 7.02 -6.22
C ASP A 261 19.42 7.88 -4.99
N GLY A 262 18.78 9.03 -5.18
CA GLY A 262 18.38 9.95 -4.12
C GLY A 262 16.91 9.80 -3.73
N LEU A 263 16.58 10.31 -2.54
CA LEU A 263 15.24 10.29 -1.97
C LEU A 263 14.91 11.64 -1.33
N LEU A 264 13.73 12.19 -1.70
CA LEU A 264 13.16 13.36 -1.06
C LEU A 264 11.97 12.93 -0.21
N ALA A 265 12.03 13.25 1.08
CA ALA A 265 10.93 13.06 2.00
C ALA A 265 10.71 14.32 2.85
N ILE A 266 9.54 14.43 3.46
CA ILE A 266 9.19 15.50 4.39
C ILE A 266 8.59 14.92 5.67
N PHE A 267 8.74 15.65 6.76
CA PHE A 267 8.02 15.42 8.01
C PHE A 267 7.18 16.68 8.27
N PRO A 268 5.88 16.66 7.92
CA PRO A 268 5.01 17.84 8.02
C PRO A 268 4.86 18.29 9.47
N ILE A 269 4.99 19.59 9.71
CA ILE A 269 4.82 20.21 11.01
C ILE A 269 3.44 20.85 11.03
N GLY A 270 2.46 20.15 11.64
CA GLY A 270 1.10 20.65 11.81
C GLY A 270 0.91 21.37 13.15
N ALA A 271 -0.23 22.04 13.28
CA ALA A 271 -0.56 22.82 14.50
C ALA A 271 -0.64 21.98 15.79
N GLU A 272 -0.80 20.67 15.69
CA GLU A 272 -0.97 19.77 16.84
C GLU A 272 0.30 19.10 17.32
N ARG A 273 1.42 19.22 16.58
CA ARG A 273 2.70 18.60 16.93
C ARG A 273 3.78 19.66 17.12
N ASP A 274 4.52 19.55 18.21
CA ASP A 274 5.65 20.42 18.49
C ASP A 274 6.79 20.18 17.48
N PHE A 275 7.41 21.27 17.03
CA PHE A 275 8.56 21.28 16.12
C PHE A 275 9.67 20.32 16.58
N SER A 276 9.97 20.39 17.88
CA SER A 276 11.02 19.60 18.51
C SER A 276 10.76 18.09 18.34
N THR A 277 9.52 17.66 18.55
CA THR A 277 9.13 16.25 18.38
C THR A 277 9.32 15.76 16.95
N ILE A 278 8.94 16.57 15.95
CA ILE A 278 9.03 16.18 14.52
C ILE A 278 10.49 16.18 14.05
N CYS A 279 11.27 17.20 14.44
CA CYS A 279 12.68 17.24 14.08
C CYS A 279 13.46 16.10 14.75
N ALA A 280 13.17 15.79 16.02
CA ALA A 280 13.76 14.63 16.69
C ALA A 280 13.40 13.32 15.98
N ALA A 281 12.14 13.14 15.57
CA ALA A 281 11.70 11.97 14.83
C ALA A 281 12.42 11.84 13.47
N ALA A 282 12.58 12.94 12.74
CA ALA A 282 13.34 12.95 11.49
C ALA A 282 14.82 12.58 11.69
N LEU A 283 15.46 13.04 12.77
CA LEU A 283 16.83 12.69 13.10
C LEU A 283 16.97 11.21 13.52
N GLU A 284 16.03 10.69 14.30
CA GLU A 284 16.03 9.28 14.69
C GLU A 284 15.79 8.36 13.47
N ALA A 285 14.90 8.74 12.56
CA ALA A 285 14.75 8.06 11.26
C ALA A 285 16.08 8.04 10.49
N GLY A 286 16.83 9.16 10.49
CA GLY A 286 18.14 9.28 9.87
C GLY A 286 19.19 8.33 10.47
N ARG A 287 19.19 8.20 11.78
CA ARG A 287 20.08 7.26 12.50
C ARG A 287 19.71 5.81 12.19
N ALA A 288 18.42 5.47 12.24
CA ALA A 288 17.94 4.14 11.92
C ALA A 288 18.30 3.74 10.48
N ALA A 289 18.10 4.62 9.52
CA ALA A 289 18.48 4.40 8.13
C ALA A 289 19.99 4.19 7.96
N ARG A 290 20.82 5.04 8.62
CA ARG A 290 22.28 4.91 8.62
C ARG A 290 22.72 3.53 9.12
N ASP A 291 22.17 3.11 10.24
CA ASP A 291 22.56 1.87 10.90
C ASP A 291 22.14 0.65 10.05
N GLN A 292 20.97 0.69 9.42
CA GLN A 292 20.51 -0.35 8.48
C GLN A 292 21.37 -0.41 7.22
N ILE A 293 21.75 0.74 6.63
CA ILE A 293 22.63 0.79 5.46
C ILE A 293 24.02 0.26 5.82
N ALA A 294 24.54 0.57 6.99
CA ALA A 294 25.81 0.04 7.47
C ALA A 294 25.75 -1.50 7.67
N ALA A 295 24.65 -2.02 8.19
CA ALA A 295 24.42 -3.47 8.32
C ALA A 295 24.31 -4.14 6.94
N LEU A 296 23.61 -3.52 5.99
CA LEU A 296 23.51 -3.99 4.62
C LEU A 296 24.90 -4.06 3.95
N ALA A 297 25.70 -3.00 4.06
CA ALA A 297 27.06 -2.95 3.54
C ALA A 297 27.97 -4.03 4.13
N ALA A 298 27.80 -4.35 5.42
CA ALA A 298 28.56 -5.41 6.09
C ALA A 298 28.15 -6.82 5.65
N SER A 299 26.87 -7.02 5.29
CA SER A 299 26.35 -8.35 4.89
C SER A 299 26.71 -8.76 3.46
N ASP A 300 26.95 -7.81 2.57
CA ASP A 300 27.16 -8.06 1.12
C ASP A 300 28.55 -8.67 0.80
N GLY A 301 29.38 -9.00 1.78
CA GLY A 301 30.62 -9.79 1.61
C GLY A 301 31.69 -9.24 0.64
N ASN A 302 31.30 -8.31 -0.21
CA ASN A 302 32.13 -7.73 -1.26
C ASN A 302 32.80 -6.41 -0.84
N GLY A 303 32.65 -6.00 0.43
CA GLY A 303 33.17 -4.71 0.90
C GLY A 303 32.59 -3.55 0.07
N SER A 304 31.34 -3.67 -0.34
CA SER A 304 30.66 -2.73 -1.27
C SER A 304 30.50 -1.36 -0.64
N GLY A 305 31.34 -0.85 0.11
CA GLY A 305 31.42 0.49 0.68
C GLY A 305 30.14 1.35 0.56
N LEU A 306 28.96 0.67 0.63
CA LEU A 306 27.66 1.33 0.49
C LEU A 306 27.53 2.39 1.56
N ARG A 307 27.43 3.62 1.14
CA ARG A 307 27.33 4.80 2.01
C ARG A 307 26.26 5.70 1.46
N PHE A 308 25.62 6.45 2.34
CA PHE A 308 24.69 7.49 1.92
C PHE A 308 25.04 8.82 2.56
N GLY A 309 24.51 9.90 1.98
CA GLY A 309 24.50 11.22 2.57
C GLY A 309 23.07 11.65 2.80
N LEU A 310 22.84 12.25 3.95
CA LEU A 310 21.54 12.79 4.36
C LEU A 310 21.69 14.25 4.79
N ALA A 311 20.83 15.11 4.25
CA ALA A 311 20.63 16.46 4.74
C ALA A 311 19.27 16.59 5.42
N LEU A 312 19.26 17.20 6.60
CA LEU A 312 18.08 17.57 7.36
C LEU A 312 17.99 19.10 7.46
N HIS A 313 16.85 19.66 7.08
CA HIS A 313 16.59 21.10 7.18
C HIS A 313 15.12 21.33 7.54
N VAL A 314 14.82 22.43 8.20
CA VAL A 314 13.45 22.86 8.52
C VAL A 314 13.15 24.16 7.79
N GLY A 315 12.00 24.26 7.17
CA GLY A 315 11.56 25.50 6.54
C GLY A 315 10.22 25.40 5.85
N ASP A 316 9.80 26.54 5.30
CA ASP A 316 8.56 26.64 4.54
C ASP A 316 8.75 26.08 3.12
N VAL A 317 7.78 25.29 2.70
CA VAL A 317 7.71 24.73 1.35
C VAL A 317 6.31 24.91 0.77
N LEU A 318 6.23 25.03 -0.56
CA LEU A 318 4.99 24.90 -1.29
C LEU A 318 4.82 23.45 -1.69
N PHE A 319 3.80 22.80 -1.18
CA PHE A 319 3.50 21.38 -1.38
C PHE A 319 2.25 21.22 -2.23
N GLY A 320 2.30 20.46 -3.32
CA GLY A 320 1.15 20.23 -4.19
C GLY A 320 1.50 19.96 -5.66
N ASN A 321 0.56 20.25 -6.56
CA ASN A 321 0.61 19.90 -7.98
C ASN A 321 1.45 20.88 -8.79
N ILE A 322 2.60 20.43 -9.23
CA ILE A 322 3.58 21.21 -10.00
C ILE A 322 3.88 20.49 -11.32
N GLY A 323 3.94 21.22 -12.41
CA GLY A 323 4.28 20.62 -13.70
C GLY A 323 3.67 21.33 -14.90
N SER A 324 3.51 20.62 -16.00
CA SER A 324 2.97 21.16 -17.25
C SER A 324 1.86 20.28 -17.81
N GLY A 325 0.85 20.91 -18.40
CA GLY A 325 -0.18 20.26 -19.22
C GLY A 325 -0.71 18.95 -18.60
N ASN A 326 -0.33 17.83 -19.23
CA ASN A 326 -0.83 16.50 -18.87
C ASN A 326 0.11 15.73 -17.92
N ARG A 327 1.20 16.35 -17.43
CA ARG A 327 2.14 15.73 -16.49
C ARG A 327 2.36 16.63 -15.29
N LEU A 328 1.88 16.19 -14.17
CA LEU A 328 2.03 16.84 -12.87
C LEU A 328 2.83 15.93 -11.94
N ASP A 329 3.70 16.55 -11.15
CA ASP A 329 4.33 15.94 -9.98
C ASP A 329 3.66 16.50 -8.74
N PHE A 330 3.31 15.66 -7.80
CA PHE A 330 2.93 16.07 -6.46
C PHE A 330 4.20 16.12 -5.61
N THR A 331 4.67 17.31 -5.29
CA THR A 331 6.00 17.50 -4.69
C THR A 331 6.07 18.80 -3.88
N CYS A 332 7.17 18.99 -3.18
CA CYS A 332 7.46 20.25 -2.51
C CYS A 332 8.54 21.04 -3.24
N ILE A 333 8.38 22.35 -3.26
CA ILE A 333 9.37 23.30 -3.77
C ILE A 333 9.55 24.47 -2.80
N GLY A 334 10.70 25.10 -2.86
CA GLY A 334 10.99 26.28 -2.05
C GLY A 334 12.48 26.45 -1.76
N PRO A 335 12.87 27.61 -1.21
CA PRO A 335 14.24 27.84 -0.78
C PRO A 335 14.77 26.78 0.21
N ALA A 336 13.90 26.28 1.06
CA ALA A 336 14.24 25.25 2.05
C ALA A 336 14.63 23.91 1.37
N VAL A 337 13.91 23.46 0.35
CA VAL A 337 14.30 22.27 -0.43
C VAL A 337 15.64 22.48 -1.13
N ASN A 338 15.87 23.67 -1.68
CA ASN A 338 17.12 24.01 -2.33
C ASN A 338 18.30 24.00 -1.34
N LEU A 339 18.10 24.49 -0.12
CA LEU A 339 19.13 24.42 0.92
C LEU A 339 19.43 22.98 1.31
N ALA A 340 18.42 22.15 1.56
CA ALA A 340 18.61 20.74 1.84
C ALA A 340 19.43 20.04 0.74
N ALA A 341 19.15 20.33 -0.54
CA ALA A 341 19.91 19.77 -1.67
C ALA A 341 21.39 20.23 -1.71
N ARG A 342 21.66 21.41 -1.23
CA ARG A 342 23.05 21.91 -1.13
C ARG A 342 23.79 21.32 0.06
N LEU A 343 23.10 21.13 1.19
CA LEU A 343 23.65 20.49 2.38
C LEU A 343 23.97 19.01 2.11
N GLU A 344 23.12 18.32 1.36
CA GLU A 344 23.38 16.93 0.96
C GLU A 344 24.71 16.84 0.16
N LYS A 345 24.90 17.70 -0.84
CA LYS A 345 26.15 17.77 -1.62
C LYS A 345 27.36 18.16 -0.73
N LEU A 346 27.14 19.01 0.25
CA LEU A 346 28.16 19.37 1.22
C LEU A 346 28.54 18.20 2.10
N ALA A 347 27.56 17.38 2.53
CA ALA A 347 27.80 16.16 3.29
C ALA A 347 28.80 15.25 2.55
N GLY A 348 28.62 15.07 1.24
CA GLY A 348 29.55 14.30 0.42
C GLY A 348 30.97 14.87 0.40
N ARG A 349 31.13 16.18 0.29
CA ARG A 349 32.44 16.84 0.32
C ARG A 349 33.13 16.76 1.67
N LEU A 350 32.37 16.74 2.75
CA LEU A 350 32.89 16.65 4.11
C LEU A 350 33.05 15.20 4.62
N GLY A 351 32.71 14.20 3.81
CA GLY A 351 32.76 12.80 4.20
C GLY A 351 31.77 12.45 5.33
N ARG A 352 30.70 13.24 5.52
CA ARG A 352 29.71 13.05 6.55
C ARG A 352 28.50 12.31 6.04
N THR A 353 27.89 11.49 6.88
CA THR A 353 26.65 10.78 6.56
C THR A 353 25.43 11.67 6.76
N ILE A 354 25.32 12.32 7.92
CA ILE A 354 24.19 13.20 8.24
C ILE A 354 24.68 14.61 8.48
N LEU A 355 24.12 15.58 7.74
CA LEU A 355 24.24 17.00 8.00
C LEU A 355 22.88 17.61 8.30
N ALA A 356 22.85 18.50 9.28
CA ALA A 356 21.70 19.32 9.62
C ALA A 356 22.02 20.81 9.50
N SER A 357 21.02 21.62 9.14
CA SER A 357 21.11 23.08 9.18
C SER A 357 21.00 23.64 10.59
N GLU A 358 21.40 24.90 10.78
CA GLU A 358 21.19 25.65 12.02
C GLU A 358 19.71 25.69 12.40
N ASP A 359 18.81 26.01 11.44
CA ASP A 359 17.35 26.02 11.67
C ASP A 359 16.81 24.68 12.17
N PHE A 360 17.35 23.56 11.68
CA PHE A 360 16.94 22.23 12.13
C PHE A 360 17.35 21.99 13.57
N VAL A 361 18.58 22.35 13.95
CA VAL A 361 19.13 22.16 15.30
C VAL A 361 18.42 23.08 16.31
N ASP A 362 18.12 24.30 15.93
CA ASP A 362 17.38 25.25 16.77
C ASP A 362 16.01 24.72 17.19
N HIS A 363 15.38 23.90 16.34
CA HIS A 363 14.08 23.26 16.60
C HIS A 363 14.19 21.88 17.26
N CYS A 364 15.19 21.09 16.89
CA CYS A 364 15.40 19.73 17.40
C CYS A 364 16.06 19.67 18.77
N GLY A 365 16.72 20.76 19.18
CA GLY A 365 17.74 20.69 20.24
C GLY A 365 19.03 20.03 19.71
N ASP A 366 19.99 19.78 20.58
CA ASP A 366 21.28 19.24 20.14
C ASP A 366 21.19 17.81 19.60
N GLY A 367 20.24 16.99 20.09
CA GLY A 367 19.99 15.63 19.59
C GLY A 367 21.25 14.80 19.31
N GLY A 368 22.43 15.18 19.91
CA GLY A 368 23.75 14.61 19.59
C GLY A 368 24.37 15.13 18.29
N LEU A 369 23.84 16.21 17.72
CA LEU A 369 24.45 16.96 16.63
C LEU A 369 25.49 17.96 17.18
N GLN A 370 26.63 18.04 16.51
CA GLN A 370 27.72 18.98 16.89
C GLN A 370 28.01 19.96 15.75
N PRO A 371 28.38 21.20 16.03
CA PRO A 371 28.74 22.17 15.02
C PRO A 371 30.01 21.71 14.26
N ILE A 372 29.91 21.70 12.94
CA ILE A 372 31.02 21.37 12.04
C ILE A 372 31.72 22.64 11.56
N GLY A 373 30.94 23.69 11.26
CA GLY A 373 31.46 24.98 10.81
C GLY A 373 30.51 25.73 9.92
N ARG A 374 30.97 26.91 9.43
CA ARG A 374 30.27 27.73 8.47
C ARG A 374 30.83 27.50 7.08
N PHE A 375 29.94 27.30 6.11
CA PHE A 375 30.33 27.00 4.75
C PHE A 375 29.54 27.84 3.74
N ALA A 376 30.24 28.28 2.71
CA ALA A 376 29.61 28.92 1.57
C ALA A 376 28.79 27.88 0.78
N VAL A 377 27.51 28.17 0.62
CA VAL A 377 26.55 27.30 -0.06
C VAL A 377 26.06 28.00 -1.31
N ALA A 378 26.17 27.37 -2.47
CA ALA A 378 25.82 27.97 -3.76
C ALA A 378 24.37 28.45 -3.78
N GLY A 379 24.17 29.74 -4.14
CA GLY A 379 22.85 30.36 -4.19
C GLY A 379 22.38 31.01 -2.88
N PHE A 380 23.20 30.97 -1.82
CA PHE A 380 22.96 31.66 -0.54
C PHE A 380 24.02 32.74 -0.33
N ALA A 381 23.58 33.94 0.02
CA ALA A 381 24.48 35.08 0.21
C ALA A 381 25.33 34.97 1.48
N ALA A 382 24.79 34.36 2.54
CA ALA A 382 25.48 34.13 3.80
C ALA A 382 26.00 32.69 3.91
N GLU A 383 27.14 32.52 4.56
CA GLU A 383 27.60 31.18 4.93
C GLU A 383 26.60 30.52 5.88
N GLN A 384 26.36 29.22 5.64
CA GLN A 384 25.45 28.42 6.42
C GLN A 384 26.21 27.67 7.51
N MET A 385 25.75 27.78 8.75
CA MET A 385 26.23 26.94 9.83
C MET A 385 25.64 25.53 9.68
N VAL A 386 26.51 24.54 9.78
CA VAL A 386 26.07 23.13 9.61
C VAL A 386 26.53 22.30 10.80
N TYR A 387 25.73 21.28 11.09
CA TYR A 387 25.90 20.34 12.19
C TYR A 387 25.95 18.92 11.65
N GLY A 388 26.67 18.04 12.32
CA GLY A 388 26.75 16.61 12.00
C GLY A 388 26.73 15.77 13.27
N LEU A 389 26.58 14.47 13.12
CA LEU A 389 26.59 13.55 14.25
C LEU A 389 27.95 13.56 14.97
N ALA A 390 27.90 13.55 16.32
CA ALA A 390 29.09 13.56 17.16
C ALA A 390 29.93 12.28 17.06
N ASP A 391 29.27 11.15 16.76
CA ASP A 391 29.87 9.83 16.62
C ASP A 391 30.53 9.59 15.25
N GLU A 392 30.31 10.46 14.27
CA GLU A 392 31.03 10.47 13.01
C GLU A 392 32.39 11.18 13.23
N GLY A 393 33.43 10.40 13.55
CA GLY A 393 34.77 10.92 13.85
C GLY A 393 35.41 11.72 12.74
N LYS A 394 36.47 12.47 13.07
CA LYS A 394 37.27 13.32 12.15
C LYS A 394 38.08 12.51 11.10
N ASP A 395 37.96 11.17 11.08
CA ASP A 395 38.81 10.28 10.28
C ASP A 395 38.28 9.99 8.89
N ALA A 396 37.33 10.80 8.38
CA ALA A 396 36.74 10.67 7.05
C ALA A 396 37.17 11.78 6.07
N LEU A 397 38.38 12.35 6.26
CA LEU A 397 39.02 13.25 5.30
C LEU A 397 40.04 12.48 4.45
#